data_24d598db280a20a9a8ef72fc718f3483
#
_entry.id   24d598db280a20a9a8ef72fc718f3483
#
_cell.length_a   1.000
_cell.length_b   1.000
_cell.length_c   1.000
_cell.angle_alpha   90.00
_cell.angle_beta   90.00
_cell.angle_gamma   90.00
#
_symmetry.space_group_name_H-M   'P 1'
#
loop_
_entity.id
_entity.type
_entity.pdbx_description
1 polymer ?
#
loop_
_entity_poly.entity_id
_entity_poly.type
_entity_poly.pdbx_seq_one_letter_code
_entity_poly.pdbx_strand_id
1 'polypeptide(L)'
;MRSARFRAKSAAVAMSFAAVAAVTATAHPANAAEYTVTDNCDVPWITCSYGDLWLFYNSKDIAIQDGYIKSAYTTFYSNVSDHWGTSQYQGSSLTTYRYVFGNGGNGNGQYMKNNAASVQNCARDDNYRVYFSSGYGGTSQYFAKNGPYGDCNITNLITALKNNNASSHFA
;
A
#
# COMPACT_ATOMS: atom_id res chain seq x y z
N MET A 1 -36.38 -74.24 51.06
CA MET A 1 -35.83 -73.40 49.97
C MET A 1 -36.44 -72.03 50.16
N ARG A 2 -35.71 -71.05 50.66
CA ARG A 2 -36.21 -69.65 50.90
C ARG A 2 -35.55 -68.71 49.85
N SER A 3 -36.37 -68.15 49.05
CA SER A 3 -35.95 -67.17 48.02
C SER A 3 -35.83 -65.76 48.64
N ALA A 4 -34.64 -65.16 48.59
CA ALA A 4 -34.38 -63.80 49.05
C ALA A 4 -34.59 -62.81 47.87
N ARG A 5 -35.53 -61.94 48.06
CA ARG A 5 -35.77 -60.84 47.09
C ARG A 5 -34.90 -59.62 47.44
N PHE A 6 -33.93 -59.30 46.60
CA PHE A 6 -33.20 -58.06 46.69
C PHE A 6 -34.02 -56.90 46.06
N ARG A 7 -34.29 -55.89 46.87
CA ARG A 7 -34.88 -54.63 46.41
C ARG A 7 -33.74 -53.67 46.03
N ALA A 8 -33.64 -53.35 44.76
CA ALA A 8 -32.74 -52.31 44.26
C ALA A 8 -33.37 -50.93 44.57
N LYS A 9 -32.62 -50.08 45.27
CA LYS A 9 -32.98 -48.67 45.48
C LYS A 9 -32.35 -47.87 44.34
N SER A 10 -33.17 -47.29 43.44
CA SER A 10 -32.74 -46.36 42.40
C SER A 10 -32.51 -45.00 43.03
N ALA A 11 -31.28 -44.52 43.02
CA ALA A 11 -30.96 -43.15 43.35
C ALA A 11 -31.03 -42.32 42.07
N ALA A 12 -31.96 -41.35 42.04
CA ALA A 12 -32.04 -40.39 40.94
C ALA A 12 -30.99 -39.29 41.18
N VAL A 13 -30.01 -39.19 40.27
CA VAL A 13 -29.05 -38.10 40.23
C VAL A 13 -29.65 -36.99 39.38
N ALA A 14 -30.00 -35.87 40.04
CA ALA A 14 -30.40 -34.66 39.33
C ALA A 14 -29.17 -33.95 38.79
N MET A 15 -28.98 -34.01 37.49
CA MET A 15 -27.96 -33.18 36.78
C MET A 15 -28.53 -31.77 36.56
N SER A 16 -28.01 -30.81 37.29
CA SER A 16 -28.27 -29.40 37.06
C SER A 16 -27.42 -28.92 35.85
N PHE A 17 -28.03 -28.68 34.71
CA PHE A 17 -27.39 -28.02 33.60
C PHE A 17 -27.30 -26.50 33.91
N ALA A 18 -26.08 -26.04 34.20
CA ALA A 18 -25.77 -24.60 34.20
C ALA A 18 -25.69 -24.14 32.73
N ALA A 19 -26.68 -23.40 32.25
CA ALA A 19 -26.66 -22.75 30.97
C ALA A 19 -25.63 -21.61 31.02
N VAL A 20 -24.45 -21.83 30.44
CA VAL A 20 -23.49 -20.77 30.18
C VAL A 20 -24.02 -19.96 28.99
N ALA A 21 -24.54 -18.77 29.25
CA ALA A 21 -24.87 -17.80 28.22
C ALA A 21 -23.55 -17.30 27.59
N ALA A 22 -23.19 -17.85 26.45
CA ALA A 22 -22.10 -17.30 25.63
C ALA A 22 -22.54 -15.94 25.10
N VAL A 23 -22.01 -14.86 25.68
CA VAL A 23 -22.13 -13.52 25.10
C VAL A 23 -21.26 -13.50 23.84
N THR A 24 -21.87 -13.74 22.69
CA THR A 24 -21.21 -13.49 21.40
C THR A 24 -21.13 -11.98 21.22
N ALA A 25 -19.96 -11.41 21.56
CA ALA A 25 -19.63 -10.05 21.14
C ALA A 25 -19.60 -10.06 19.61
N THR A 26 -20.61 -9.51 18.97
CA THR A 26 -20.58 -9.21 17.54
C THR A 26 -19.53 -8.13 17.35
N ALA A 27 -18.32 -8.55 16.92
CA ALA A 27 -17.33 -7.60 16.45
C ALA A 27 -17.95 -6.86 15.25
N HIS A 28 -18.29 -5.60 15.44
CA HIS A 28 -18.66 -4.75 14.32
C HIS A 28 -17.45 -4.70 13.40
N PRO A 29 -17.61 -4.89 12.08
CA PRO A 29 -16.51 -4.70 11.15
C PRO A 29 -15.96 -3.29 11.35
N ALA A 30 -14.67 -3.17 11.65
CA ALA A 30 -14.01 -1.88 11.68
C ALA A 30 -14.26 -1.22 10.31
N ASN A 31 -14.86 -0.03 10.30
CA ASN A 31 -15.08 0.72 9.05
C ASN A 31 -13.70 1.05 8.48
N ALA A 32 -13.29 0.31 7.47
CA ALA A 32 -12.09 0.59 6.71
C ALA A 32 -12.47 1.60 5.62
N ALA A 33 -11.92 2.81 5.69
CA ALA A 33 -12.06 3.80 4.63
C ALA A 33 -10.87 3.67 3.67
N GLU A 34 -11.13 3.66 2.37
CA GLU A 34 -10.09 3.68 1.34
C GLU A 34 -10.24 4.94 0.47
N TYR A 35 -9.13 5.64 0.28
CA TYR A 35 -9.00 6.82 -0.57
C TYR A 35 -7.90 6.59 -1.60
N THR A 36 -7.95 7.30 -2.72
CA THR A 36 -6.87 7.29 -3.72
C THR A 36 -6.16 8.64 -3.73
N VAL A 37 -4.83 8.61 -3.84
CA VAL A 37 -3.98 9.80 -3.96
C VAL A 37 -2.95 9.62 -5.06
N THR A 38 -2.54 10.73 -5.67
CA THR A 38 -1.55 10.78 -6.74
C THR A 38 -0.21 11.34 -6.28
N ASP A 39 -0.16 11.83 -5.05
CA ASP A 39 1.04 12.27 -4.34
C ASP A 39 0.99 11.72 -2.91
N ASN A 40 2.09 11.18 -2.40
CA ASN A 40 2.09 10.71 -1.01
C ASN A 40 2.05 11.86 0.00
N CYS A 41 2.35 13.09 -0.41
CA CYS A 41 2.18 14.28 0.43
C CYS A 41 0.71 14.63 0.69
N ASP A 42 -0.23 14.09 -0.08
CA ASP A 42 -1.68 14.22 0.16
C ASP A 42 -2.18 13.29 1.29
N VAL A 43 -1.33 12.40 1.79
CA VAL A 43 -1.65 11.54 2.93
C VAL A 43 -1.52 12.33 4.23
N PRO A 44 -2.58 12.47 5.07
CA PRO A 44 -2.62 13.42 6.19
C PRO A 44 -1.54 13.28 7.25
N TRP A 45 -0.90 12.12 7.37
CA TRP A 45 0.18 11.88 8.34
C TRP A 45 1.58 11.93 7.72
N ILE A 46 1.70 12.28 6.44
CA ILE A 46 2.98 12.51 5.77
C ILE A 46 3.19 14.01 5.65
N THR A 47 4.28 14.51 6.23
CA THR A 47 4.56 15.94 6.23
C THR A 47 5.51 16.27 5.08
N CYS A 48 4.95 16.73 3.97
CA CYS A 48 5.67 17.28 2.83
C CYS A 48 4.74 18.21 2.03
N SER A 49 5.28 18.95 1.09
CA SER A 49 4.49 19.84 0.24
C SER A 49 4.18 19.21 -1.11
N TYR A 50 5.11 18.42 -1.64
CA TYR A 50 5.02 17.81 -2.96
C TYR A 50 6.07 16.71 -3.13
N GLY A 51 5.75 15.65 -3.91
CA GLY A 51 6.66 14.55 -4.19
C GLY A 51 7.69 14.91 -5.27
N ASP A 52 8.96 14.60 -5.01
CA ASP A 52 10.09 14.88 -5.92
C ASP A 52 10.39 13.75 -6.89
N LEU A 53 10.06 12.53 -6.52
CA LEU A 53 10.21 11.34 -7.36
C LEU A 53 8.92 11.11 -8.14
N TRP A 54 8.98 11.27 -9.44
CA TRP A 54 7.84 11.10 -10.35
C TRP A 54 7.93 9.74 -11.05
N LEU A 55 6.91 8.92 -10.91
CA LEU A 55 6.81 7.65 -11.60
C LEU A 55 5.69 7.73 -12.64
N PHE A 56 6.02 7.41 -13.90
CA PHE A 56 5.11 7.50 -15.03
C PHE A 56 4.60 6.12 -15.45
N TYR A 57 3.33 6.05 -15.82
CA TYR A 57 2.71 4.84 -16.34
C TYR A 57 3.39 4.37 -17.63
N ASN A 58 3.75 5.28 -18.52
CA ASN A 58 4.39 4.97 -19.80
C ASN A 58 5.91 5.10 -19.76
N SER A 59 6.57 4.47 -20.73
CA SER A 59 7.99 4.66 -21.00
C SER A 59 8.28 6.09 -21.43
N LYS A 60 9.53 6.53 -21.24
CA LYS A 60 10.03 7.88 -21.53
C LYS A 60 9.53 8.46 -22.87
N ASP A 61 9.64 7.70 -23.95
CA ASP A 61 9.32 8.21 -25.30
C ASP A 61 7.80 8.44 -25.52
N ILE A 62 6.96 7.86 -24.65
CA ILE A 62 5.51 8.05 -24.66
C ILE A 62 5.11 9.02 -23.54
N ALA A 63 5.83 9.02 -22.42
CA ALA A 63 5.48 9.82 -21.26
C ALA A 63 5.55 11.33 -21.54
N ILE A 64 6.53 11.76 -22.32
CA ILE A 64 6.68 13.15 -22.77
C ILE A 64 6.79 13.17 -24.29
N GLN A 65 5.88 13.88 -24.92
CA GLN A 65 5.86 14.08 -26.38
C GLN A 65 5.64 15.57 -26.68
N ASP A 66 6.41 16.10 -27.61
CA ASP A 66 6.36 17.50 -28.02
C ASP A 66 6.50 18.50 -26.85
N GLY A 67 7.29 18.13 -25.82
CA GLY A 67 7.48 18.93 -24.61
C GLY A 67 6.33 18.87 -23.60
N TYR A 68 5.29 18.05 -23.85
CA TYR A 68 4.14 17.91 -22.97
C TYR A 68 4.08 16.52 -22.33
N ILE A 69 3.68 16.47 -21.05
CA ILE A 69 3.40 15.22 -20.34
C ILE A 69 2.12 14.61 -20.93
N LYS A 70 2.23 13.38 -21.46
CA LYS A 70 1.13 12.59 -22.05
C LYS A 70 0.76 11.38 -21.19
N SER A 71 1.64 10.97 -20.30
CA SER A 71 1.42 9.87 -19.35
C SER A 71 0.85 10.38 -18.04
N ALA A 72 -0.04 9.62 -17.44
CA ALA A 72 -0.35 9.79 -16.04
C ALA A 72 0.86 9.46 -15.17
N TYR A 73 0.97 10.11 -14.01
CA TYR A 73 2.08 9.92 -13.07
C TYR A 73 1.63 9.99 -11.61
N THR A 74 2.45 9.44 -10.74
CA THR A 74 2.34 9.53 -9.28
C THR A 74 3.62 10.14 -8.74
N THR A 75 3.53 10.96 -7.71
CA THR A 75 4.69 11.60 -7.10
C THR A 75 4.93 11.10 -5.69
N PHE A 76 6.21 10.95 -5.31
CA PHE A 76 6.62 10.51 -3.98
C PHE A 76 7.69 11.42 -3.41
N TYR A 77 7.55 11.69 -2.11
CA TYR A 77 8.55 12.30 -1.27
C TYR A 77 9.05 11.27 -0.24
N SER A 78 10.36 11.25 0.04
CA SER A 78 10.97 10.41 1.06
C SER A 78 10.80 8.89 0.79
N ASN A 79 10.78 8.10 1.85
CA ASN A 79 10.75 6.65 1.81
C ASN A 79 9.32 6.14 1.68
N VAL A 80 9.04 5.40 0.62
CA VAL A 80 7.75 4.75 0.38
C VAL A 80 7.96 3.25 0.34
N SER A 81 7.66 2.58 1.43
CA SER A 81 7.92 1.15 1.62
C SER A 81 7.01 0.24 0.79
N ASP A 82 5.86 0.73 0.36
CA ASP A 82 4.97 0.01 -0.53
C ASP A 82 4.24 0.97 -1.48
N HIS A 83 4.48 0.82 -2.78
CA HIS A 83 3.78 1.55 -3.83
C HIS A 83 2.29 1.16 -3.98
N TRP A 84 1.84 0.16 -3.23
CA TRP A 84 0.41 -0.16 -3.12
C TRP A 84 -0.36 0.95 -2.40
N GLY A 85 0.23 1.54 -1.37
CA GLY A 85 -0.38 2.55 -0.53
C GLY A 85 0.13 2.50 0.90
N THR A 86 -0.50 3.27 1.76
CA THR A 86 -0.23 3.31 3.20
C THR A 86 -1.51 3.29 4.00
N SER A 87 -1.47 2.74 5.21
CA SER A 87 -2.63 2.64 6.08
C SER A 87 -2.27 3.02 7.51
N GLN A 88 -3.19 3.67 8.20
CA GLN A 88 -3.05 4.02 9.61
C GLN A 88 -4.38 3.89 10.33
N TYR A 89 -4.33 3.45 11.59
CA TYR A 89 -5.49 3.48 12.47
C TYR A 89 -5.73 4.90 12.99
N GLN A 90 -6.97 5.37 12.86
CA GLN A 90 -7.46 6.60 13.46
C GLN A 90 -8.56 6.21 14.47
N GLY A 91 -8.18 6.11 15.74
CA GLY A 91 -9.01 5.48 16.75
C GLY A 91 -9.23 3.99 16.45
N SER A 92 -10.48 3.57 16.29
CA SER A 92 -10.86 2.18 15.93
C SER A 92 -11.01 1.94 14.44
N SER A 93 -10.89 2.96 13.60
CA SER A 93 -11.08 2.87 12.14
C SER A 93 -9.76 2.81 11.41
N LEU A 94 -9.62 1.84 10.50
CA LEU A 94 -8.47 1.76 9.59
C LEU A 94 -8.73 2.68 8.40
N THR A 95 -7.81 3.63 8.13
CA THR A 95 -7.84 4.45 6.93
C THR A 95 -6.68 4.07 6.02
N THR A 96 -6.97 3.83 4.76
CA THR A 96 -6.01 3.43 3.72
C THR A 96 -5.97 4.46 2.61
N TYR A 97 -4.78 4.84 2.19
CA TYR A 97 -4.52 5.67 1.01
C TYR A 97 -3.81 4.84 -0.04
N ARG A 98 -4.48 4.61 -1.17
CA ARG A 98 -3.96 3.87 -2.33
C ARG A 98 -3.28 4.83 -3.29
N TYR A 99 -2.08 4.50 -3.73
CA TYR A 99 -1.40 5.30 -4.74
C TYR A 99 -1.88 4.90 -6.14
N VAL A 100 -2.32 5.92 -6.89
CA VAL A 100 -2.80 5.78 -8.26
C VAL A 100 -2.11 6.78 -9.18
N PHE A 101 -2.01 6.47 -10.44
CA PHE A 101 -1.58 7.45 -11.44
C PHE A 101 -2.65 8.51 -11.66
N GLY A 102 -2.25 9.78 -11.69
CA GLY A 102 -3.13 10.93 -11.84
C GLY A 102 -2.66 11.92 -12.90
N ASN A 103 -3.20 13.15 -12.79
CA ASN A 103 -2.86 14.29 -13.63
C ASN A 103 -3.24 14.15 -15.11
N GLY A 104 -4.20 13.27 -15.40
CA GLY A 104 -4.66 13.00 -16.77
C GLY A 104 -3.68 12.14 -17.56
N GLY A 105 -3.92 12.01 -18.85
CA GLY A 105 -3.08 11.22 -19.74
C GLY A 105 -3.32 9.72 -19.67
N ASN A 106 -2.51 8.98 -20.41
CA ASN A 106 -2.61 7.53 -20.48
C ASN A 106 -2.21 6.90 -19.13
N GLY A 107 -3.03 5.99 -18.61
CA GLY A 107 -2.85 5.33 -17.33
C GLY A 107 -3.52 6.03 -16.14
N ASN A 108 -4.24 7.13 -16.36
CA ASN A 108 -4.94 7.85 -15.29
C ASN A 108 -5.92 6.94 -14.54
N GLY A 109 -5.85 6.95 -13.20
CA GLY A 109 -6.66 6.12 -12.31
C GLY A 109 -6.17 4.68 -12.13
N GLN A 110 -5.12 4.24 -12.86
CA GLN A 110 -4.52 2.91 -12.65
C GLN A 110 -3.73 2.88 -11.33
N TYR A 111 -3.71 1.73 -10.66
CA TYR A 111 -2.88 1.54 -9.49
C TYR A 111 -1.39 1.67 -9.82
N MET A 112 -0.65 2.35 -8.94
CA MET A 112 0.77 2.67 -9.17
C MET A 112 1.68 1.45 -9.03
N LYS A 113 1.50 0.61 -8.01
CA LYS A 113 2.36 -0.56 -7.76
C LYS A 113 2.38 -1.49 -8.95
N ASN A 114 3.59 -1.83 -9.41
CA ASN A 114 3.86 -2.72 -10.54
C ASN A 114 3.33 -2.21 -11.90
N ASN A 115 3.13 -0.90 -12.05
CA ASN A 115 2.61 -0.33 -13.29
C ASN A 115 3.42 0.87 -13.81
N ALA A 116 4.50 1.30 -13.15
CA ALA A 116 5.35 2.34 -13.68
C ALA A 116 6.35 1.80 -14.71
N ALA A 117 6.59 2.58 -15.74
CA ALA A 117 7.54 2.25 -16.82
C ALA A 117 8.73 3.21 -16.94
N SER A 118 8.61 4.44 -16.42
CA SER A 118 9.70 5.42 -16.37
C SER A 118 9.64 6.26 -15.10
N VAL A 119 10.75 6.91 -14.79
CA VAL A 119 10.97 7.68 -13.56
C VAL A 119 11.67 8.97 -13.87
N GLN A 120 11.34 10.01 -13.13
CA GLN A 120 12.02 11.30 -13.12
C GLN A 120 12.30 11.68 -11.66
N ASN A 121 13.57 11.88 -11.31
CA ASN A 121 13.94 12.42 -10.00
C ASN A 121 14.14 13.92 -10.11
N CYS A 122 13.22 14.71 -9.55
CA CYS A 122 13.28 16.16 -9.52
C CYS A 122 13.80 16.69 -8.18
N ALA A 123 14.18 15.83 -7.25
CA ALA A 123 14.75 16.26 -5.98
C ALA A 123 16.03 17.05 -6.20
N ARG A 124 16.12 18.18 -5.52
CA ARG A 124 17.30 19.04 -5.55
C ARG A 124 18.49 18.42 -4.83
N ASP A 125 18.23 17.82 -3.71
CA ASP A 125 19.25 17.40 -2.74
C ASP A 125 19.29 15.89 -2.50
N ASP A 126 18.24 15.16 -2.91
CA ASP A 126 18.04 13.75 -2.57
C ASP A 126 18.13 12.83 -3.79
N ASN A 127 18.93 11.78 -3.66
CA ASN A 127 18.93 10.69 -4.61
C ASN A 127 17.82 9.71 -4.26
N TYR A 128 17.33 8.96 -5.23
CA TYR A 128 16.32 7.94 -5.02
C TYR A 128 16.75 6.58 -5.58
N ARG A 129 16.16 5.55 -5.03
CA ARG A 129 16.24 4.18 -5.54
C ARG A 129 14.85 3.57 -5.59
N VAL A 130 14.51 2.94 -6.72
CA VAL A 130 13.25 2.20 -6.94
C VAL A 130 13.55 0.71 -6.90
N TYR A 131 12.67 -0.08 -6.26
CA TYR A 131 12.87 -1.50 -5.98
C TYR A 131 11.76 -2.36 -6.57
N PHE A 132 12.12 -3.62 -6.86
CA PHE A 132 11.21 -4.66 -7.32
C PHE A 132 10.20 -5.09 -6.25
N SER A 133 10.63 -5.24 -4.99
CA SER A 133 9.78 -5.70 -3.88
C SER A 133 9.41 -4.55 -2.94
N SER A 134 8.28 -4.65 -2.27
CA SER A 134 7.96 -3.80 -1.12
C SER A 134 9.02 -3.96 -0.03
N GLY A 135 9.18 -2.96 0.83
CA GLY A 135 10.20 -2.96 1.87
C GLY A 135 11.64 -2.84 1.36
N TYR A 136 11.82 -2.24 0.18
CA TYR A 136 13.14 -1.94 -0.41
C TYR A 136 13.96 -3.18 -0.79
N GLY A 137 13.29 -4.25 -1.18
CA GLY A 137 13.92 -5.53 -1.50
C GLY A 137 14.08 -5.78 -3.00
N GLY A 138 14.97 -6.74 -3.33
CA GLY A 138 15.17 -7.23 -4.68
C GLY A 138 15.99 -6.31 -5.58
N THR A 139 15.86 -6.50 -6.88
CA THR A 139 16.51 -5.67 -7.90
C THR A 139 16.11 -4.21 -7.73
N SER A 140 17.05 -3.30 -7.92
CA SER A 140 16.79 -1.86 -7.78
C SER A 140 17.52 -1.04 -8.85
N GLN A 141 17.02 0.18 -9.07
CA GLN A 141 17.64 1.18 -9.95
C GLN A 141 17.80 2.49 -9.19
N TYR A 142 18.98 3.08 -9.35
CA TYR A 142 19.35 4.35 -8.73
C TYR A 142 19.04 5.51 -9.67
N PHE A 143 18.54 6.61 -9.09
CA PHE A 143 18.23 7.87 -9.76
C PHE A 143 18.91 9.01 -9.02
N ALA A 144 19.94 9.58 -9.61
CA ALA A 144 20.66 10.71 -9.03
C ALA A 144 19.74 11.92 -8.87
N LYS A 145 20.01 12.71 -7.84
CA LYS A 145 19.38 14.01 -7.63
C LYS A 145 19.64 14.95 -8.80
N ASN A 146 18.71 15.84 -9.01
CA ASN A 146 18.78 16.77 -10.14
C ASN A 146 19.69 17.97 -9.87
N GLY A 147 19.97 18.28 -8.59
CA GLY A 147 20.75 19.45 -8.19
C GLY A 147 20.00 20.76 -8.41
N PRO A 148 20.63 21.92 -8.12
CA PRO A 148 19.96 23.22 -8.11
C PRO A 148 19.59 23.76 -9.51
N TYR A 149 20.15 23.18 -10.57
CA TYR A 149 19.96 23.63 -11.96
C TYR A 149 19.67 22.50 -12.94
N GLY A 150 19.28 21.34 -12.45
CA GLY A 150 19.10 20.17 -13.29
C GLY A 150 17.74 20.14 -13.99
N ASP A 151 17.67 19.42 -15.09
CA ASP A 151 16.50 19.31 -15.97
C ASP A 151 15.64 18.10 -15.64
N CYS A 152 15.40 17.73 -14.44
CA CYS A 152 14.50 16.61 -14.11
C CYS A 152 14.35 15.60 -15.27
N ASN A 153 15.43 14.97 -15.71
CA ASN A 153 15.39 14.09 -16.88
C ASN A 153 14.63 12.78 -16.60
N ILE A 154 13.67 12.47 -17.45
CA ILE A 154 12.96 11.20 -17.40
C ILE A 154 13.84 10.05 -17.89
N THR A 155 13.83 8.92 -17.17
CA THR A 155 14.60 7.71 -17.46
C THR A 155 13.69 6.48 -17.43
N ASN A 156 13.82 5.58 -18.40
CA ASN A 156 13.10 4.31 -18.36
C ASN A 156 13.56 3.45 -17.17
N LEU A 157 12.62 2.82 -16.52
CA LEU A 157 12.94 1.71 -15.61
C LEU A 157 13.61 0.58 -16.42
N ILE A 158 14.62 -0.07 -15.82
CA ILE A 158 15.20 -1.30 -16.39
C ILE A 158 14.12 -2.36 -16.54
N THR A 159 14.31 -3.30 -17.45
CA THR A 159 13.32 -4.34 -17.78
C THR A 159 12.79 -5.07 -16.54
N ALA A 160 13.66 -5.34 -15.56
CA ALA A 160 13.25 -6.04 -14.33
C ALA A 160 12.30 -5.23 -13.43
N LEU A 161 12.33 -3.89 -13.53
CA LEU A 161 11.51 -2.98 -12.70
C LEU A 161 10.32 -2.41 -13.47
N LYS A 162 10.38 -2.40 -14.80
CA LYS A 162 9.29 -1.90 -15.63
C LYS A 162 8.04 -2.74 -15.42
N ASN A 163 6.97 -2.11 -14.93
CA ASN A 163 5.73 -2.76 -14.50
C ASN A 163 5.92 -3.82 -13.38
N ASN A 164 6.99 -3.67 -12.59
CA ASN A 164 7.31 -4.52 -11.44
C ASN A 164 7.92 -3.71 -10.27
N ASN A 165 7.62 -2.44 -10.19
CA ASN A 165 8.12 -1.53 -9.15
C ASN A 165 7.21 -1.56 -7.92
N ALA A 166 7.77 -1.73 -6.73
CA ALA A 166 6.96 -1.92 -5.52
C ALA A 166 7.33 -1.02 -4.33
N SER A 167 8.50 -0.39 -4.32
CA SER A 167 8.90 0.57 -3.28
C SER A 167 9.98 1.53 -3.78
N SER A 168 10.19 2.63 -3.05
CA SER A 168 11.25 3.61 -3.30
C SER A 168 11.72 4.26 -2.02
N HIS A 169 13.00 4.71 -1.97
CA HIS A 169 13.51 5.47 -0.84
C HIS A 169 14.62 6.43 -1.27
N PHE A 170 14.97 7.35 -0.37
CA PHE A 170 16.19 8.16 -0.46
C PHE A 170 17.43 7.24 -0.49
N ALA A 171 18.46 7.57 -1.32
CA ALA A 171 19.63 6.73 -1.53
C ALA A 171 20.94 7.52 -1.46
#